data_9d9df7af43ca4323a523ce3e4ddce548
#
_entry.id   9d9df7af43ca4323a523ce3e4ddce548
#
_cell.length_a   1.000
_cell.length_b   1.000
_cell.length_c   1.000
_cell.angle_alpha   90.00
_cell.angle_beta   90.00
_cell.angle_gamma   90.00
#
_symmetry.space_group_name_H-M   'P 1'
#
loop_
_entity.id
_entity.type
_entity.pdbx_description
1 polymer ?
#
loop_
_entity_poly.entity_id
_entity_poly.type
_entity_poly.pdbx_seq_one_letter_code
_entity_poly.pdbx_strand_id
1 'polypeptide(L)'
;GTLTFKNTLSENKVYYLKMAVRLNDSTRIYFYTKVQSGSGYHLDDYLAFVLKFHNNLFDKATMDENANYLETSADTIDDNLESVSINSGREAVSFGNMEVKQETKPRITLQEMNNTYTVIRVNTILSTEISDGVIQYYDLSETYKLRYTADRMYLLDYERTMDAYYNESIIDSANNLISLGIQN
;
A
#
# COMPACT_ATOMS: atom_id res chain seq x y z
N GLY A 1 -16.18 8.48 16.20
CA GLY A 1 -17.34 7.93 16.95
C GLY A 1 -17.02 6.53 17.48
N THR A 2 -17.69 6.13 18.53
CA THR A 2 -17.55 4.81 19.15
C THR A 2 -18.77 3.97 18.80
N LEU A 3 -18.53 2.70 18.40
CA LEU A 3 -19.59 1.71 18.22
C LEU A 3 -19.57 0.75 19.41
N THR A 4 -20.72 0.60 20.07
CA THR A 4 -20.88 -0.35 21.17
C THR A 4 -21.80 -1.49 20.75
N PHE A 5 -21.32 -2.71 20.87
CA PHE A 5 -22.11 -3.90 20.59
C PHE A 5 -22.93 -4.28 21.84
N LYS A 6 -24.22 -4.54 21.65
CA LYS A 6 -25.12 -4.95 22.75
C LYS A 6 -24.81 -6.35 23.26
N ASN A 7 -24.31 -7.23 22.39
CA ASN A 7 -23.96 -8.60 22.71
C ASN A 7 -22.46 -8.80 22.56
N THR A 8 -21.90 -9.69 23.37
CA THR A 8 -20.50 -10.11 23.22
C THR A 8 -20.33 -10.81 21.88
N LEU A 9 -19.33 -10.38 21.13
CA LEU A 9 -18.93 -11.04 19.89
C LEU A 9 -18.24 -12.38 20.26
N SER A 10 -18.55 -13.43 19.52
CA SER A 10 -17.83 -14.71 19.66
C SER A 10 -16.41 -14.56 19.13
N GLU A 11 -15.45 -15.11 19.86
CA GLU A 11 -14.04 -15.09 19.47
C GLU A 11 -13.83 -15.78 18.12
N ASN A 12 -12.95 -15.21 17.29
CA ASN A 12 -12.58 -15.71 15.96
C ASN A 12 -13.73 -15.82 14.94
N LYS A 13 -14.90 -15.24 15.26
CA LYS A 13 -16.03 -15.19 14.35
C LYS A 13 -16.08 -13.85 13.60
N VAL A 14 -16.25 -13.93 12.27
CA VAL A 14 -16.42 -12.75 11.42
C VAL A 14 -17.91 -12.35 11.40
N TYR A 15 -18.14 -11.07 11.64
CA TYR A 15 -19.45 -10.43 11.55
C TYR A 15 -19.44 -9.38 10.44
N TYR A 16 -20.55 -9.21 9.75
CA TYR A 16 -20.71 -8.16 8.76
C TYR A 16 -21.53 -7.03 9.35
N LEU A 17 -20.94 -5.84 9.39
CA LEU A 17 -21.59 -4.64 9.86
C LEU A 17 -22.09 -3.82 8.67
N LYS A 18 -23.39 -3.49 8.68
CA LYS A 18 -24.01 -2.53 7.77
C LYS A 18 -24.31 -1.26 8.52
N MET A 19 -23.68 -0.16 8.11
CA MET A 19 -23.95 1.17 8.65
C MET A 19 -24.80 1.97 7.66
N ALA A 20 -25.86 2.60 8.14
CA ALA A 20 -26.68 3.50 7.35
C ALA A 20 -26.47 4.94 7.85
N VAL A 21 -25.94 5.79 6.99
CA VAL A 21 -25.81 7.22 7.24
C VAL A 21 -26.95 7.93 6.53
N ARG A 22 -27.76 8.66 7.28
CA ARG A 22 -28.82 9.50 6.73
C ARG A 22 -28.22 10.88 6.41
N LEU A 23 -28.27 11.27 5.15
CA LEU A 23 -27.83 12.59 4.70
C LEU A 23 -28.97 13.63 4.85
N ASN A 24 -30.21 13.19 4.53
CA ASN A 24 -31.46 13.97 4.65
C ASN A 24 -32.62 13.00 4.79
N ASP A 25 -33.83 13.51 4.78
CA ASP A 25 -35.05 12.69 5.03
C ASP A 25 -35.27 11.59 3.97
N SER A 26 -34.78 11.76 2.77
CA SER A 26 -34.98 10.83 1.64
C SER A 26 -33.71 10.04 1.25
N THR A 27 -32.53 10.48 1.65
CA THR A 27 -31.27 9.90 1.17
C THR A 27 -30.50 9.19 2.29
N ARG A 28 -30.18 7.91 2.06
CA ARG A 28 -29.33 7.10 2.93
C ARG A 28 -28.17 6.53 2.14
N ILE A 29 -26.98 6.59 2.72
CA ILE A 29 -25.78 5.93 2.23
C ILE A 29 -25.46 4.75 3.14
N TYR A 30 -25.13 3.62 2.54
CA TYR A 30 -24.79 2.41 3.28
C TYR A 30 -23.30 2.10 3.15
N PHE A 31 -22.69 1.82 4.28
CA PHE A 31 -21.31 1.34 4.38
C PHE A 31 -21.31 -0.08 4.94
N TYR A 32 -20.43 -0.90 4.43
CA TYR A 32 -20.29 -2.28 4.86
C TYR A 32 -18.84 -2.52 5.32
N THR A 33 -18.67 -3.21 6.44
CA THR A 33 -17.36 -3.62 6.93
C THR A 33 -17.44 -4.94 7.65
N LYS A 34 -16.28 -5.57 7.86
CA LYS A 34 -16.16 -6.78 8.68
C LYS A 34 -15.72 -6.37 10.08
N VAL A 35 -16.23 -7.10 11.07
CA VAL A 35 -15.81 -6.99 12.46
C VAL A 35 -15.48 -8.40 12.95
N GLN A 36 -14.31 -8.54 13.54
CA GLN A 36 -13.87 -9.79 14.16
C GLN A 36 -13.32 -9.48 15.54
N SER A 37 -13.68 -10.32 16.52
CA SER A 37 -13.12 -10.27 17.87
C SER A 37 -12.24 -11.48 18.08
N GLY A 38 -11.08 -11.27 18.67
CA GLY A 38 -10.14 -12.33 18.97
C GLY A 38 -8.94 -11.82 19.75
N SER A 39 -8.16 -12.75 20.30
CA SER A 39 -6.91 -12.50 21.00
C SER A 39 -5.73 -13.06 20.20
N GLY A 40 -4.53 -12.53 20.42
CA GLY A 40 -3.30 -13.04 19.80
C GLY A 40 -3.14 -12.73 18.31
N TYR A 41 -3.89 -11.77 17.78
CA TYR A 41 -3.76 -11.36 16.35
C TYR A 41 -2.55 -10.47 16.07
N HIS A 42 -1.91 -9.91 17.09
CA HIS A 42 -0.70 -9.07 16.92
C HIS A 42 -0.87 -7.92 15.91
N LEU A 43 -2.08 -7.32 15.85
CA LEU A 43 -2.39 -6.30 14.84
C LEU A 43 -1.45 -5.10 14.93
N ASP A 44 -1.11 -4.66 16.13
CA ASP A 44 -0.22 -3.52 16.34
C ASP A 44 1.20 -3.82 15.82
N ASP A 45 1.68 -5.05 15.98
CA ASP A 45 2.98 -5.49 15.45
C ASP A 45 2.99 -5.50 13.92
N TYR A 46 1.91 -6.00 13.30
CA TYR A 46 1.76 -5.96 11.84
C TYR A 46 1.72 -4.53 11.31
N LEU A 47 0.95 -3.65 11.94
CA LEU A 47 0.83 -2.25 11.53
C LEU A 47 2.17 -1.50 11.70
N ALA A 48 2.88 -1.73 12.79
CA ALA A 48 4.20 -1.15 13.02
C ALA A 48 5.20 -1.58 11.95
N PHE A 49 5.21 -2.88 11.60
CA PHE A 49 6.06 -3.42 10.54
C PHE A 49 5.75 -2.77 9.19
N VAL A 50 4.47 -2.75 8.78
CA VAL A 50 4.03 -2.20 7.49
C VAL A 50 4.38 -0.73 7.38
N LEU A 51 4.10 0.07 8.43
CA LEU A 51 4.45 1.49 8.43
C LEU A 51 5.95 1.73 8.36
N LYS A 52 6.75 0.94 9.07
CA LYS A 52 8.20 1.03 9.00
C LYS A 52 8.71 0.68 7.61
N PHE A 53 8.25 -0.43 7.04
CA PHE A 53 8.64 -0.86 5.69
C PHE A 53 8.26 0.20 4.65
N HIS A 54 7.02 0.69 4.67
CA HIS A 54 6.54 1.75 3.81
C HIS A 54 7.39 3.02 3.90
N ASN A 55 7.67 3.50 5.12
CA ASN A 55 8.46 4.72 5.30
C ASN A 55 9.90 4.57 4.80
N ASN A 56 10.50 3.40 4.97
CA ASN A 56 11.85 3.11 4.50
C ASN A 56 11.97 3.15 2.96
N LEU A 57 10.86 3.00 2.20
CA LEU A 57 10.89 3.12 0.74
C LEU A 57 11.36 4.49 0.27
N PHE A 58 11.09 5.53 1.06
CA PHE A 58 11.39 6.93 0.74
C PHE A 58 12.76 7.39 1.25
N ASP A 59 13.46 6.54 2.00
CA ASP A 59 14.79 6.84 2.53
C ASP A 59 15.77 5.72 2.15
N LYS A 60 16.63 6.00 1.18
CA LYS A 60 17.62 5.03 0.67
C LYS A 60 18.59 4.55 1.75
N ALA A 61 18.83 5.34 2.81
CA ALA A 61 19.71 4.95 3.90
C ALA A 61 19.09 3.86 4.79
N THR A 62 17.77 3.89 4.97
CA THR A 62 17.03 2.92 5.79
C THR A 62 16.50 1.73 4.98
N MET A 63 16.53 1.82 3.65
CA MET A 63 16.03 0.75 2.76
C MET A 63 16.80 -0.56 2.92
N ASP A 64 18.04 -0.54 3.40
CA ASP A 64 18.82 -1.76 3.70
C ASP A 64 18.15 -2.65 4.75
N GLU A 65 17.35 -2.08 5.64
CA GLU A 65 16.56 -2.86 6.59
C GLU A 65 15.44 -3.66 5.89
N ASN A 66 14.80 -3.06 4.88
CA ASN A 66 13.75 -3.72 4.09
C ASN A 66 14.33 -4.82 3.20
N ALA A 67 15.55 -4.64 2.68
CA ALA A 67 16.21 -5.61 1.83
C ALA A 67 16.35 -7.00 2.48
N ASN A 68 16.44 -7.06 3.83
CA ASN A 68 16.47 -8.32 4.57
C ASN A 68 15.16 -9.14 4.51
N TYR A 69 14.09 -8.54 4.04
CA TYR A 69 12.78 -9.19 3.89
C TYR A 69 12.44 -9.53 2.43
N LEU A 70 13.24 -9.01 1.47
CA LEU A 70 13.08 -9.30 0.05
C LEU A 70 13.74 -10.64 -0.30
N GLU A 71 13.12 -11.34 -1.25
CA GLU A 71 13.63 -12.62 -1.79
C GLU A 71 14.25 -12.41 -3.18
N THR A 72 15.14 -11.40 -3.27
CA THR A 72 15.76 -11.02 -4.54
C THR A 72 16.54 -12.18 -5.15
N SER A 73 16.23 -12.53 -6.40
CA SER A 73 16.97 -13.49 -7.20
C SER A 73 17.94 -12.78 -8.14
N ALA A 74 19.11 -13.37 -8.37
CA ALA A 74 20.09 -12.88 -9.34
C ALA A 74 19.55 -12.87 -10.79
N ASP A 75 18.50 -13.66 -11.05
CA ASP A 75 17.86 -13.76 -12.36
C ASP A 75 16.70 -12.76 -12.53
N THR A 76 16.35 -12.00 -11.50
CA THR A 76 15.29 -11.00 -11.58
C THR A 76 15.84 -9.74 -12.25
N ILE A 77 15.42 -9.49 -13.48
CA ILE A 77 15.68 -8.22 -14.17
C ILE A 77 14.58 -7.27 -13.77
N ASP A 78 14.93 -6.31 -12.91
CA ASP A 78 13.98 -5.33 -12.35
C ASP A 78 14.21 -3.96 -13.01
N ASP A 79 13.69 -3.80 -14.19
CA ASP A 79 13.70 -2.54 -14.94
C ASP A 79 12.36 -1.81 -14.94
N ASN A 80 11.36 -2.36 -14.24
CA ASN A 80 10.03 -1.80 -14.15
C ASN A 80 9.73 -1.25 -12.74
N LEU A 81 9.64 0.08 -12.63
CA LEU A 81 9.28 0.75 -11.37
C LEU A 81 7.75 0.81 -11.14
N GLU A 82 6.94 0.53 -12.16
CA GLU A 82 5.48 0.55 -12.05
C GLU A 82 4.94 -0.62 -11.23
N SER A 83 5.58 -1.78 -11.35
CA SER A 83 5.18 -2.98 -10.61
C SER A 83 6.41 -3.71 -10.06
N VAL A 84 6.47 -3.86 -8.76
CA VAL A 84 7.53 -4.62 -8.06
C VAL A 84 6.93 -5.64 -7.11
N SER A 85 7.70 -6.68 -6.80
CA SER A 85 7.29 -7.78 -5.93
C SER A 85 8.33 -8.05 -4.84
N ILE A 86 8.07 -9.05 -3.99
CA ILE A 86 9.03 -9.53 -2.99
C ILE A 86 10.36 -10.00 -3.60
N ASN A 87 10.35 -10.41 -4.89
CA ASN A 87 11.53 -10.87 -5.60
C ASN A 87 12.33 -9.73 -6.26
N SER A 88 11.77 -8.52 -6.27
CA SER A 88 12.39 -7.35 -6.87
C SER A 88 13.62 -6.86 -6.08
N GLY A 89 14.57 -6.27 -6.79
CA GLY A 89 15.74 -5.66 -6.19
C GLY A 89 15.40 -4.44 -5.32
N ARG A 90 16.19 -4.20 -4.27
CA ARG A 90 15.97 -3.08 -3.34
C ARG A 90 15.85 -1.73 -4.06
N GLU A 91 16.62 -1.54 -5.15
CA GLU A 91 16.58 -0.29 -5.92
C GLU A 91 15.24 -0.07 -6.59
N ALA A 92 14.69 -1.09 -7.25
CA ALA A 92 13.36 -1.00 -7.86
C ALA A 92 12.28 -0.79 -6.80
N VAL A 93 12.36 -1.49 -5.68
CA VAL A 93 11.41 -1.35 -4.55
C VAL A 93 11.45 0.07 -3.97
N SER A 94 12.62 0.74 -3.94
CA SER A 94 12.80 2.12 -3.46
C SER A 94 12.79 3.16 -4.59
N PHE A 95 12.05 2.92 -5.65
CA PHE A 95 11.83 3.83 -6.78
C PHE A 95 13.05 4.12 -7.66
N GLY A 96 14.11 3.31 -7.62
CA GLY A 96 15.29 3.51 -8.46
C GLY A 96 15.94 4.87 -8.26
N ASN A 97 16.08 5.61 -9.36
CA ASN A 97 16.62 6.98 -9.34
C ASN A 97 15.53 8.07 -9.27
N MET A 98 14.24 7.69 -9.18
CA MET A 98 13.17 8.67 -9.03
C MET A 98 13.23 9.33 -7.64
N GLU A 99 13.14 10.65 -7.63
CA GLU A 99 12.92 11.43 -6.42
C GLU A 99 11.41 11.55 -6.21
N VAL A 100 10.87 10.71 -5.36
CA VAL A 100 9.45 10.68 -5.05
C VAL A 100 9.13 11.40 -3.75
N LYS A 101 7.99 12.07 -3.73
CA LYS A 101 7.45 12.74 -2.55
C LYS A 101 6.08 12.17 -2.24
N GLN A 102 5.86 11.82 -0.98
CA GLN A 102 4.56 11.40 -0.50
C GLN A 102 3.64 12.61 -0.29
N GLU A 103 2.53 12.66 -1.02
CA GLU A 103 1.58 13.79 -0.98
C GLU A 103 0.45 13.58 0.02
N THR A 104 0.07 12.34 0.27
CA THR A 104 -1.01 12.00 1.21
C THR A 104 -0.51 11.09 2.31
N LYS A 105 -1.18 11.13 3.47
CA LYS A 105 -0.94 10.13 4.50
C LYS A 105 -1.35 8.75 4.00
N PRO A 106 -0.55 7.70 4.28
CA PRO A 106 -0.88 6.34 3.85
C PRO A 106 -2.21 5.88 4.46
N ARG A 107 -3.09 5.39 3.61
CA ARG A 107 -4.34 4.76 4.01
C ARG A 107 -4.13 3.27 4.14
N ILE A 108 -4.20 2.77 5.36
CA ILE A 108 -4.01 1.36 5.68
C ILE A 108 -5.36 0.65 5.69
N THR A 109 -5.43 -0.50 5.04
CA THR A 109 -6.62 -1.35 4.98
C THR A 109 -6.24 -2.79 5.34
N LEU A 110 -6.81 -3.30 6.42
CA LEU A 110 -6.73 -4.72 6.76
C LEU A 110 -7.65 -5.48 5.80
N GLN A 111 -7.07 -6.28 4.91
CA GLN A 111 -7.83 -7.07 3.93
C GLN A 111 -8.22 -8.44 4.47
N GLU A 112 -7.26 -9.11 5.09
CA GLU A 112 -7.46 -10.43 5.67
C GLU A 112 -6.63 -10.57 6.95
N MET A 113 -7.17 -11.27 7.93
CA MET A 113 -6.47 -11.65 9.14
C MET A 113 -6.97 -13.01 9.60
N ASN A 114 -6.03 -13.91 9.83
CA ASN A 114 -6.28 -15.22 10.41
C ASN A 114 -5.10 -15.65 11.29
N ASN A 115 -5.14 -16.85 11.85
CA ASN A 115 -4.11 -17.33 12.78
C ASN A 115 -2.76 -17.66 12.11
N THR A 116 -2.70 -17.65 10.78
CA THR A 116 -1.52 -18.04 10.01
C THR A 116 -0.83 -16.86 9.37
N TYR A 117 -1.61 -15.91 8.83
CA TYR A 117 -1.10 -14.74 8.15
C TYR A 117 -2.10 -13.57 8.20
N THR A 118 -1.59 -12.40 7.88
CA THR A 118 -2.37 -11.18 7.73
C THR A 118 -2.05 -10.52 6.39
N VAL A 119 -3.06 -9.99 5.71
CA VAL A 119 -2.91 -9.20 4.47
C VAL A 119 -3.31 -7.76 4.74
N ILE A 120 -2.37 -6.84 4.52
CA ILE A 120 -2.56 -5.41 4.70
C ILE A 120 -2.27 -4.71 3.38
N ARG A 121 -3.14 -3.76 3.00
CA ARG A 121 -2.93 -2.86 1.87
C ARG A 121 -2.68 -1.45 2.37
N VAL A 122 -1.70 -0.79 1.72
CA VAL A 122 -1.39 0.63 1.91
C VAL A 122 -1.60 1.33 0.58
N ASN A 123 -2.33 2.46 0.60
CA ASN A 123 -2.50 3.33 -0.55
C ASN A 123 -2.08 4.75 -0.19
N THR A 124 -1.34 5.39 -1.08
CA THR A 124 -0.93 6.80 -0.95
C THR A 124 -0.75 7.42 -2.33
N ILE A 125 -0.77 8.74 -2.39
CA ILE A 125 -0.45 9.48 -3.61
C ILE A 125 0.98 9.95 -3.50
N LEU A 126 1.76 9.72 -4.57
CA LEU A 126 3.11 10.21 -4.75
C LEU A 126 3.16 11.27 -5.83
N SER A 127 4.19 12.09 -5.80
CA SER A 127 4.57 12.97 -6.90
C SER A 127 6.07 12.88 -7.17
N THR A 128 6.44 13.17 -8.41
CA THR A 128 7.83 13.39 -8.82
C THR A 128 7.88 14.48 -9.88
N GLU A 129 8.97 15.20 -9.94
CA GLU A 129 9.24 16.14 -11.03
C GLU A 129 9.86 15.37 -12.20
N ILE A 130 9.17 15.31 -13.34
CA ILE A 130 9.61 14.57 -14.53
C ILE A 130 10.41 15.45 -15.52
N SER A 131 10.20 16.76 -15.46
CA SER A 131 10.96 17.79 -16.18
C SER A 131 10.74 19.12 -15.50
N ASP A 132 11.48 20.16 -15.90
CA ASP A 132 11.51 21.48 -15.28
C ASP A 132 10.10 22.03 -14.97
N GLY A 133 9.69 21.96 -13.71
CA GLY A 133 8.39 22.41 -13.20
C GLY A 133 7.20 21.52 -13.53
N VAL A 134 7.39 20.35 -14.18
CA VAL A 134 6.30 19.43 -14.50
C VAL A 134 6.22 18.31 -13.45
N ILE A 135 5.14 18.35 -12.66
CA ILE A 135 4.89 17.35 -11.61
C ILE A 135 3.98 16.26 -12.13
N GLN A 136 4.43 15.02 -12.01
CA GLN A 136 3.63 13.83 -12.25
C GLN A 136 3.17 13.23 -10.93
N TYR A 137 1.89 12.89 -10.84
CA TYR A 137 1.29 12.21 -9.70
C TYR A 137 1.05 10.74 -10.00
N TYR A 138 1.14 9.92 -8.94
CA TYR A 138 0.93 8.47 -9.03
C TYR A 138 0.05 7.98 -7.87
N ASP A 139 -0.81 7.02 -8.14
CA ASP A 139 -1.49 6.23 -7.12
C ASP A 139 -0.59 5.03 -6.78
N LEU A 140 -0.07 5.02 -5.55
CA LEU A 140 0.73 3.92 -5.02
C LEU A 140 -0.16 2.96 -4.25
N SER A 141 -0.12 1.69 -4.60
CA SER A 141 -0.76 0.60 -3.87
C SER A 141 0.25 -0.46 -3.50
N GLU A 142 0.37 -0.74 -2.22
CA GLU A 142 1.25 -1.78 -1.67
C GLU A 142 0.39 -2.85 -0.99
N THR A 143 0.71 -4.11 -1.20
CA THR A 143 0.06 -5.24 -0.54
C THR A 143 1.12 -6.05 0.19
N TYR A 144 0.90 -6.25 1.48
CA TYR A 144 1.78 -7.00 2.38
C TYR A 144 1.07 -8.25 2.88
N LYS A 145 1.65 -9.42 2.65
CA LYS A 145 1.24 -10.66 3.31
C LYS A 145 2.27 -11.03 4.36
N LEU A 146 1.84 -11.08 5.60
CA LEU A 146 2.72 -11.13 6.76
C LEU A 146 2.38 -12.29 7.67
N ARG A 147 3.39 -12.83 8.35
CA ARG A 147 3.22 -13.81 9.43
C ARG A 147 4.04 -13.39 10.65
N TYR A 148 3.37 -13.30 11.79
CA TYR A 148 4.00 -13.08 13.07
C TYR A 148 4.43 -14.40 13.70
N THR A 149 5.60 -14.43 14.31
CA THR A 149 6.05 -15.47 15.23
C THR A 149 6.67 -14.82 16.47
N ALA A 150 6.86 -15.58 17.54
CA ALA A 150 7.51 -15.06 18.74
C ALA A 150 8.94 -14.53 18.47
N ASP A 151 9.61 -15.06 17.45
CA ASP A 151 10.99 -14.70 17.12
C ASP A 151 11.09 -13.46 16.23
N ARG A 152 10.19 -13.36 15.23
CA ARG A 152 10.23 -12.26 14.25
C ARG A 152 8.95 -12.16 13.39
N MET A 153 8.83 -11.01 12.71
CA MET A 153 7.90 -10.82 11.60
C MET A 153 8.49 -11.41 10.32
N TYR A 154 7.65 -12.13 9.55
CA TYR A 154 7.98 -12.61 8.20
C TYR A 154 7.14 -11.87 7.17
N LEU A 155 7.80 -11.36 6.13
CA LEU A 155 7.16 -10.90 4.90
C LEU A 155 7.05 -12.14 3.99
N LEU A 156 5.81 -12.62 3.79
CA LEU A 156 5.55 -13.80 2.97
C LEU A 156 5.33 -13.46 1.50
N ASP A 157 4.86 -12.23 1.27
CA ASP A 157 4.63 -11.68 -0.06
C ASP A 157 4.57 -10.16 0.03
N TYR A 158 5.02 -9.50 -1.03
CA TYR A 158 4.97 -8.05 -1.18
C TYR A 158 4.74 -7.72 -2.64
N GLU A 159 3.80 -6.87 -2.90
CA GLU A 159 3.52 -6.29 -4.20
C GLU A 159 3.34 -4.78 -4.07
N ARG A 160 3.89 -4.02 -5.00
CA ARG A 160 3.66 -2.59 -5.13
C ARG A 160 3.35 -2.27 -6.59
N THR A 161 2.27 -1.53 -6.81
CA THR A 161 1.95 -0.90 -8.09
C THR A 161 1.99 0.61 -7.96
N MET A 162 2.34 1.29 -9.05
CA MET A 162 2.44 2.74 -9.13
C MET A 162 1.83 3.21 -10.45
N ASP A 163 0.57 3.64 -10.39
CA ASP A 163 -0.21 4.03 -11.56
C ASP A 163 -0.17 5.55 -11.74
N ALA A 164 0.30 6.02 -12.90
CA ALA A 164 0.38 7.44 -13.22
C ALA A 164 -1.01 8.06 -13.42
N TYR A 165 -1.29 9.18 -12.75
CA TYR A 165 -2.45 10.00 -13.08
C TYR A 165 -2.28 10.63 -14.46
N TYR A 166 -3.39 10.75 -15.17
CA TYR A 166 -3.41 11.49 -16.42
C TYR A 166 -2.92 12.94 -16.21
N ASN A 167 -1.98 13.35 -17.04
CA ASN A 167 -1.39 14.68 -16.99
C ASN A 167 -1.45 15.31 -18.39
N GLU A 168 -2.18 16.43 -18.51
CA GLU A 168 -2.34 17.12 -19.81
C GLU A 168 -1.01 17.63 -20.37
N SER A 169 0.00 17.87 -19.54
CA SER A 169 1.32 18.33 -19.97
C SER A 169 2.12 17.29 -20.77
N ILE A 170 1.70 16.00 -20.73
CA ILE A 170 2.29 14.93 -21.56
C ILE A 170 1.77 14.95 -23.01
N ILE A 171 0.77 15.79 -23.29
CA ILE A 171 0.17 15.90 -24.63
C ILE A 171 0.88 17.00 -25.40
N ASP A 172 1.58 16.64 -26.47
CA ASP A 172 2.03 17.58 -27.49
C ASP A 172 0.96 17.71 -28.58
N SER A 173 0.02 18.60 -28.36
CA SER A 173 -1.08 18.84 -29.31
C SER A 173 -0.61 19.42 -30.66
N ALA A 174 0.55 20.05 -30.73
CA ALA A 174 1.11 20.59 -31.97
C ALA A 174 1.58 19.47 -32.88
N ASN A 175 2.05 18.35 -32.35
CA ASN A 175 2.56 17.21 -33.12
C ASN A 175 1.64 15.99 -33.04
N ASN A 176 0.48 16.07 -32.40
CA ASN A 176 -0.43 14.93 -32.11
C ASN A 176 0.27 13.75 -31.42
N LEU A 177 1.17 14.05 -30.48
CA LEU A 177 1.92 13.07 -29.73
C LEU A 177 1.45 13.03 -28.26
N ILE A 178 1.50 11.83 -27.69
CA ILE A 178 1.32 11.61 -26.24
C ILE A 178 2.61 10.99 -25.73
N SER A 179 3.25 11.64 -24.76
CA SER A 179 4.37 11.04 -24.05
C SER A 179 3.85 9.94 -23.13
N LEU A 180 4.33 8.72 -23.27
CA LEU A 180 3.96 7.59 -22.40
C LEU A 180 4.79 7.56 -21.12
N GLY A 181 5.70 8.54 -20.91
CA GLY A 181 6.56 8.61 -19.74
C GLY A 181 7.60 7.50 -19.66
N ILE A 182 7.79 6.73 -20.72
CA ILE A 182 8.81 5.68 -20.77
C ILE A 182 10.15 6.37 -20.95
N GLN A 183 10.95 6.36 -19.90
CA GLN A 183 12.36 6.78 -19.95
C GLN A 183 13.22 5.52 -20.18
N ASN A 184 14.10 5.58 -21.19
CA ASN A 184 15.10 4.56 -21.45
C ASN A 184 16.25 4.67 -20.46
#